data_3019cf945c8e242702485623c6a4890d
#
_entry.id   3019cf945c8e242702485623c6a4890d
#
_cell.length_a   1.000
_cell.length_b   1.000
_cell.length_c   1.000
_cell.angle_alpha   90.00
_cell.angle_beta   90.00
_cell.angle_gamma   90.00
#
_symmetry.space_group_name_H-M   'P 1'
#
loop_
_entity.id
_entity.type
_entity.pdbx_description
1 polymer ?
#
loop_
_entity_poly.entity_id
_entity_poly.type
_entity_poly.pdbx_seq_one_letter_code
_entity_poly.pdbx_strand_id
1 'polypeptide(L)'
;MALLTTSNFTGKAAGFYISAALKQSNSLDYLTMIENIKFKSNLQNLNQTVNAVADATCDFTSAGTLALTEKVLEPKRLQVNYELCKADLLDSWEALQMRAGAGAPPPASFEDYIISYVGDIIADATESSVWDGTAVAGKFNGFNGAATGLLLPGVDATVVQDAATAAYTADNIIANLQAAVAAIPVAVLGKEDLHIYMNQRTYQYYISAVSTLGYVNAYNMNGDYVPMFEGYKIAVCNGMTTNEIVIAQKSNLFFGTDLLSDATRITLMDMAALDGSDNMRMVARYSAGVQTGTGADIVRQS
;
A
#
# COMPACT_ATOMS: atom_id res chain seq x y z
N MET A 1 -24.87 -6.47 -10.54
CA MET A 1 -24.81 -7.31 -9.30
C MET A 1 -25.72 -6.63 -8.31
N ALA A 2 -26.88 -7.23 -8.00
CA ALA A 2 -27.84 -6.62 -7.08
C ALA A 2 -27.25 -6.60 -5.65
N LEU A 3 -27.41 -5.49 -4.96
CA LEU A 3 -27.11 -5.40 -3.54
C LEU A 3 -28.10 -6.31 -2.80
N LEU A 4 -27.67 -7.48 -2.36
CA LEU A 4 -28.46 -8.35 -1.52
C LEU A 4 -28.48 -7.75 -0.09
N THR A 5 -29.47 -6.94 0.20
CA THR A 5 -29.79 -6.56 1.58
C THR A 5 -30.44 -7.75 2.28
N THR A 6 -29.68 -8.45 3.10
CA THR A 6 -30.18 -9.58 3.91
C THR A 6 -30.80 -9.13 5.25
N SER A 7 -30.88 -7.85 5.52
CA SER A 7 -31.46 -7.30 6.73
C SER A 7 -32.54 -6.26 6.42
N ASN A 8 -33.80 -6.55 6.78
CA ASN A 8 -34.90 -5.60 6.75
C ASN A 8 -34.75 -4.59 7.90
N PHE A 9 -34.00 -3.52 7.68
CA PHE A 9 -34.01 -2.36 8.54
C PHE A 9 -34.98 -1.34 7.95
N THR A 10 -36.23 -1.31 8.44
CA THR A 10 -37.23 -0.30 8.11
C THR A 10 -37.35 0.74 9.22
N GLY A 11 -37.45 2.02 8.87
CA GLY A 11 -37.68 3.11 9.81
C GLY A 11 -36.41 3.81 10.31
N LYS A 12 -36.51 4.48 11.48
CA LYS A 12 -35.44 5.32 12.06
C LYS A 12 -34.06 4.66 12.25
N ALA A 13 -34.02 3.33 12.26
CA ALA A 13 -32.77 2.57 12.37
C ALA A 13 -32.03 2.38 11.02
N ALA A 14 -32.67 2.69 9.91
CA ALA A 14 -32.05 2.52 8.57
C ALA A 14 -31.02 3.60 8.22
N GLY A 15 -30.87 4.64 9.07
CA GLY A 15 -29.89 5.72 8.85
C GLY A 15 -28.44 5.40 9.19
N PHE A 16 -28.16 4.22 9.75
CA PHE A 16 -26.80 3.85 10.11
C PHE A 16 -26.29 2.74 9.19
N TYR A 17 -25.69 3.13 8.09
CA TYR A 17 -24.89 2.20 7.30
C TYR A 17 -23.55 2.00 8.01
N ILE A 18 -23.34 0.80 8.52
CA ILE A 18 -22.04 0.42 9.06
C ILE A 18 -21.19 0.04 7.87
N SER A 19 -20.30 0.92 7.45
CA SER A 19 -19.23 0.54 6.53
C SER A 19 -18.36 -0.52 7.20
N ALA A 20 -18.02 -1.58 6.47
CA ALA A 20 -17.03 -2.55 6.96
C ALA A 20 -15.74 -1.78 7.33
N ALA A 21 -15.07 -2.22 8.40
CA ALA A 21 -13.80 -1.63 8.80
C ALA A 21 -12.75 -1.93 7.72
N LEU A 22 -12.52 -0.97 6.84
CA LEU A 22 -11.53 -1.08 5.76
C LEU A 22 -10.13 -0.85 6.32
N LYS A 23 -9.16 -1.48 5.71
CA LYS A 23 -7.75 -1.29 6.07
C LYS A 23 -7.34 0.16 5.88
N GLN A 24 -6.67 0.71 6.86
CA GLN A 24 -6.10 2.04 6.75
C GLN A 24 -4.91 2.01 5.77
N SER A 25 -4.95 2.87 4.76
CA SER A 25 -3.85 3.02 3.80
C SER A 25 -2.77 3.90 4.41
N ASN A 26 -1.74 3.29 4.99
CA ASN A 26 -0.65 3.97 5.68
C ASN A 26 0.73 3.72 5.04
N SER A 27 0.85 2.76 4.12
CA SER A 27 2.12 2.46 3.46
C SER A 27 2.65 3.61 2.63
N LEU A 28 1.78 4.43 2.05
CA LEU A 28 2.18 5.55 1.19
C LEU A 28 3.01 6.61 1.92
N ASP A 29 2.84 6.76 3.24
CA ASP A 29 3.63 7.68 4.06
C ASP A 29 5.12 7.27 4.13
N TYR A 30 5.39 5.98 3.93
CA TYR A 30 6.73 5.38 4.01
C TYR A 30 7.32 5.05 2.64
N LEU A 31 6.71 5.51 1.55
CA LEU A 31 7.20 5.34 0.18
C LEU A 31 7.55 6.68 -0.44
N THR A 32 8.39 6.66 -1.47
CA THR A 32 8.67 7.85 -2.28
C THR A 32 7.68 7.91 -3.43
N MET A 33 6.85 8.97 -3.44
CA MET A 33 5.85 9.17 -4.48
C MET A 33 6.46 9.84 -5.71
N ILE A 34 6.14 9.31 -6.89
CA ILE A 34 6.42 9.92 -8.19
C ILE A 34 5.09 10.18 -8.88
N GLU A 35 4.78 11.44 -9.08
CA GLU A 35 3.54 11.90 -9.69
C GLU A 35 3.69 12.17 -11.18
N ASN A 36 2.55 12.34 -11.86
CA ASN A 36 2.47 12.74 -13.26
C ASN A 36 3.10 11.74 -14.24
N ILE A 37 3.01 10.45 -13.95
CA ILE A 37 3.45 9.40 -14.86
C ILE A 37 2.29 9.05 -15.79
N LYS A 38 2.37 9.50 -17.05
CA LYS A 38 1.34 9.21 -18.05
C LYS A 38 1.42 7.79 -18.62
N PHE A 39 2.61 7.24 -18.75
CA PHE A 39 2.84 5.91 -19.28
C PHE A 39 3.93 5.14 -18.50
N LYS A 40 5.16 5.57 -18.57
CA LYS A 40 6.32 4.96 -17.93
C LYS A 40 7.27 6.03 -17.40
N SER A 41 7.92 5.73 -16.28
CA SER A 41 9.03 6.51 -15.75
C SER A 41 10.24 5.60 -15.58
N ASN A 42 11.39 6.01 -16.12
CA ASN A 42 12.63 5.27 -15.97
C ASN A 42 13.35 5.73 -14.70
N LEU A 43 13.59 4.79 -13.81
CA LEU A 43 14.43 4.98 -12.63
C LEU A 43 15.85 4.57 -13.00
N GLN A 44 16.73 5.55 -13.12
CA GLN A 44 18.13 5.31 -13.49
C GLN A 44 18.98 5.20 -12.23
N ASN A 45 19.79 4.17 -12.16
CA ASN A 45 20.76 3.95 -11.11
C ASN A 45 22.17 3.82 -11.69
N LEU A 46 23.08 4.65 -11.18
CA LEU A 46 24.47 4.64 -11.57
C LEU A 46 25.28 3.80 -10.57
N ASN A 47 25.73 2.63 -10.99
CA ASN A 47 26.50 1.75 -10.15
C ASN A 47 27.97 1.73 -10.58
N GLN A 48 28.87 1.76 -9.61
CA GLN A 48 30.29 1.56 -9.81
C GLN A 48 30.62 0.08 -9.66
N THR A 49 31.21 -0.51 -10.68
CA THR A 49 31.52 -1.95 -10.68
C THR A 49 32.84 -2.27 -9.97
N VAL A 50 33.77 -1.34 -9.96
CA VAL A 50 35.11 -1.51 -9.35
C VAL A 50 35.51 -0.19 -8.68
N ASN A 51 36.29 -0.26 -7.60
CA ASN A 51 36.82 0.93 -6.95
C ASN A 51 37.72 1.69 -7.95
N ALA A 52 37.29 2.89 -8.32
CA ALA A 52 37.99 3.74 -9.29
C ALA A 52 39.15 4.56 -8.68
N VAL A 53 39.36 4.47 -7.36
CA VAL A 53 40.44 5.18 -6.68
C VAL A 53 41.72 4.39 -6.86
N ALA A 54 42.67 4.98 -7.54
CA ALA A 54 44.02 4.44 -7.75
C ALA A 54 45.07 5.48 -7.34
N ASP A 55 46.32 5.03 -7.17
CA ASP A 55 47.40 5.95 -6.87
C ASP A 55 47.62 6.92 -8.03
N ALA A 56 47.99 8.14 -7.71
CA ALA A 56 48.25 9.18 -8.70
C ALA A 56 49.48 8.84 -9.52
N THR A 57 49.33 8.71 -10.84
CA THR A 57 50.38 8.53 -11.82
C THR A 57 50.39 9.67 -12.83
N CYS A 58 51.49 9.87 -13.56
CA CYS A 58 51.53 10.93 -14.59
C CYS A 58 50.66 10.56 -15.82
N ASP A 59 50.34 9.29 -16.00
CA ASP A 59 49.56 8.80 -17.14
C ASP A 59 48.10 8.58 -16.76
N PHE A 60 47.21 8.79 -17.73
CA PHE A 60 45.80 8.46 -17.56
C PHE A 60 45.60 6.93 -17.67
N THR A 61 45.22 6.32 -16.55
CA THR A 61 44.84 4.90 -16.52
C THR A 61 43.41 4.79 -16.04
N SER A 62 42.52 4.22 -16.84
CA SER A 62 41.13 3.97 -16.43
C SER A 62 41.09 2.87 -15.37
N ALA A 63 40.67 3.20 -14.16
CA ALA A 63 40.67 2.27 -13.03
C ALA A 63 39.28 1.74 -12.67
N GLY A 64 38.18 2.22 -13.29
CA GLY A 64 36.83 1.79 -12.96
C GLY A 64 35.86 1.87 -14.11
N THR A 65 34.74 1.19 -13.98
CA THR A 65 33.63 1.22 -14.93
C THR A 65 32.37 1.71 -14.21
N LEU A 66 31.71 2.71 -14.78
CA LEU A 66 30.40 3.16 -14.34
C LEU A 66 29.36 2.43 -15.19
N ALA A 67 28.47 1.68 -14.55
CA ALA A 67 27.34 1.02 -15.20
C ALA A 67 26.05 1.76 -14.88
N LEU A 68 25.33 2.17 -15.92
CA LEU A 68 23.99 2.73 -15.80
C LEU A 68 22.99 1.59 -15.92
N THR A 69 22.20 1.37 -14.85
CA THR A 69 21.11 0.40 -14.83
C THR A 69 19.78 1.15 -14.77
N GLU A 70 18.78 0.61 -15.44
CA GLU A 70 17.45 1.20 -15.50
C GLU A 70 16.41 0.22 -14.95
N LYS A 71 15.47 0.74 -14.16
CA LYS A 71 14.23 0.07 -13.79
C LYS A 71 13.05 0.92 -14.26
N VAL A 72 12.04 0.26 -14.78
CA VAL A 72 10.87 0.94 -15.33
C VAL A 72 9.73 0.91 -14.34
N LEU A 73 9.24 2.08 -13.94
CA LEU A 73 8.01 2.24 -13.17
C LEU A 73 6.86 2.45 -14.15
N GLU A 74 5.98 1.48 -14.26
CA GLU A 74 4.82 1.48 -15.15
C GLU A 74 3.52 1.40 -14.33
N PRO A 75 2.84 2.52 -14.06
CA PRO A 75 1.56 2.50 -13.36
C PRO A 75 0.48 1.79 -14.19
N LYS A 76 -0.22 0.85 -13.58
CA LYS A 76 -1.37 0.17 -14.17
C LYS A 76 -2.62 1.01 -14.01
N ARG A 77 -3.40 1.17 -15.08
CA ARG A 77 -4.70 1.83 -15.03
C ARG A 77 -5.73 0.91 -14.41
N LEU A 78 -6.42 1.41 -13.40
CA LEU A 78 -7.44 0.71 -12.65
C LEU A 78 -8.75 1.48 -12.71
N GLN A 79 -9.86 0.78 -12.58
CA GLN A 79 -11.19 1.37 -12.58
C GLN A 79 -12.09 0.69 -11.55
N VAL A 80 -12.97 1.48 -10.97
CA VAL A 80 -14.06 1.02 -10.10
C VAL A 80 -15.36 1.46 -10.74
N ASN A 81 -16.22 0.51 -11.08
CA ASN A 81 -17.52 0.75 -11.68
C ASN A 81 -18.57 0.09 -10.81
N TYR A 82 -19.46 0.90 -10.22
CA TYR A 82 -20.62 0.42 -9.48
C TYR A 82 -21.91 0.91 -10.12
N GLU A 83 -22.93 0.08 -10.03
CA GLU A 83 -24.29 0.41 -10.42
C GLU A 83 -25.22 0.14 -9.23
N LEU A 84 -26.01 1.12 -8.88
CA LEU A 84 -26.96 1.10 -7.76
C LEU A 84 -28.34 1.40 -8.29
N CYS A 85 -29.34 0.62 -7.90
CA CYS A 85 -30.74 0.90 -8.22
C CYS A 85 -31.31 1.88 -7.18
N LYS A 86 -31.89 3.00 -7.62
CA LYS A 86 -32.53 3.98 -6.72
C LYS A 86 -33.68 3.35 -5.93
N ALA A 87 -34.45 2.46 -6.57
CA ALA A 87 -35.58 1.81 -5.90
C ALA A 87 -35.18 1.03 -4.65
N ASP A 88 -33.99 0.40 -4.65
CA ASP A 88 -33.45 -0.33 -3.47
C ASP A 88 -33.06 0.61 -2.32
N LEU A 89 -32.86 1.90 -2.62
CA LEU A 89 -32.48 2.93 -1.66
C LEU A 89 -33.70 3.66 -1.08
N LEU A 90 -34.81 3.70 -1.80
CA LEU A 90 -36.05 4.38 -1.37
C LEU A 90 -36.57 3.86 -0.04
N ASP A 91 -36.49 2.55 0.18
CA ASP A 91 -36.98 1.92 1.40
C ASP A 91 -36.05 2.13 2.61
N SER A 92 -34.81 2.55 2.40
CA SER A 92 -33.83 2.74 3.46
C SER A 92 -33.49 4.19 3.75
N TRP A 93 -32.87 4.89 2.80
CA TRP A 93 -32.32 6.23 3.01
C TRP A 93 -33.33 7.34 2.78
N GLU A 94 -34.13 7.26 1.70
CA GLU A 94 -35.08 8.28 1.36
C GLU A 94 -36.29 8.31 2.32
N ALA A 95 -36.70 7.18 2.88
CA ALA A 95 -37.75 7.11 3.90
C ALA A 95 -37.42 7.96 5.13
N LEU A 96 -36.12 8.11 5.48
CA LEU A 96 -35.69 9.00 6.57
C LEU A 96 -35.70 10.47 6.20
N GLN A 97 -35.48 10.80 4.95
CA GLN A 97 -35.38 12.16 4.45
C GLN A 97 -36.76 12.74 4.05
N MET A 98 -37.81 11.93 4.06
CA MET A 98 -39.20 12.30 3.70
C MET A 98 -39.27 13.06 2.35
N ARG A 99 -38.57 12.61 1.32
CA ARG A 99 -38.61 13.25 0.01
C ARG A 99 -39.89 12.93 -0.72
N ALA A 100 -40.48 13.96 -1.28
CA ALA A 100 -41.67 13.83 -2.12
C ALA A 100 -41.25 13.56 -3.57
N GLY A 101 -41.59 12.37 -4.11
CA GLY A 101 -41.53 12.06 -5.53
C GLY A 101 -40.46 11.07 -5.94
N ALA A 102 -40.85 10.02 -6.65
CA ALA A 102 -40.02 8.93 -7.12
C ALA A 102 -38.90 9.31 -8.14
N GLY A 103 -38.90 10.53 -8.63
CA GLY A 103 -37.91 11.03 -9.61
C GLY A 103 -36.91 12.06 -9.02
N ALA A 104 -36.92 12.27 -7.70
CA ALA A 104 -36.00 13.24 -7.11
C ALA A 104 -34.56 12.70 -7.06
N PRO A 105 -33.54 13.54 -7.30
CA PRO A 105 -32.14 13.12 -7.12
C PRO A 105 -31.89 12.76 -5.64
N PRO A 106 -30.95 11.83 -5.35
CA PRO A 106 -30.62 11.47 -3.97
C PRO A 106 -30.12 12.68 -3.20
N PRO A 107 -30.25 12.70 -1.87
CA PRO A 107 -29.71 13.77 -1.04
C PRO A 107 -28.19 13.85 -1.14
N ALA A 108 -27.64 15.06 -1.15
CA ALA A 108 -26.20 15.30 -1.24
C ALA A 108 -25.40 14.55 -0.14
N SER A 109 -25.99 14.41 1.06
CA SER A 109 -25.39 13.63 2.16
C SER A 109 -25.24 12.14 1.84
N PHE A 110 -26.08 11.58 0.98
CA PHE A 110 -25.96 10.19 0.53
C PHE A 110 -24.93 10.06 -0.56
N GLU A 111 -24.86 11.01 -1.48
CA GLU A 111 -23.80 11.05 -2.51
C GLU A 111 -22.41 11.15 -1.87
N ASP A 112 -22.25 12.04 -0.88
CA ASP A 112 -21.02 12.20 -0.12
C ASP A 112 -20.62 10.90 0.63
N TYR A 113 -21.59 10.22 1.22
CA TYR A 113 -21.36 8.95 1.90
C TYR A 113 -20.85 7.86 0.94
N ILE A 114 -21.51 7.72 -0.22
CA ILE A 114 -21.07 6.72 -1.24
C ILE A 114 -19.70 7.06 -1.79
N ILE A 115 -19.41 8.33 -2.07
CA ILE A 115 -18.11 8.78 -2.56
C ILE A 115 -17.02 8.46 -1.54
N SER A 116 -17.25 8.75 -0.26
CA SER A 116 -16.32 8.41 0.82
C SER A 116 -16.11 6.89 0.94
N TYR A 117 -17.18 6.10 0.90
CA TYR A 117 -17.10 4.65 0.97
C TYR A 117 -16.31 4.03 -0.19
N VAL A 118 -16.49 4.53 -1.40
CA VAL A 118 -15.71 4.07 -2.57
C VAL A 118 -14.26 4.55 -2.48
N GLY A 119 -14.02 5.73 -1.93
CA GLY A 119 -12.67 6.21 -1.63
C GLY A 119 -11.93 5.24 -0.71
N ASP A 120 -12.58 4.79 0.35
CA ASP A 120 -12.01 3.81 1.29
C ASP A 120 -11.74 2.45 0.63
N ILE A 121 -12.64 1.98 -0.27
CA ILE A 121 -12.41 0.74 -1.05
C ILE A 121 -11.18 0.87 -1.95
N ILE A 122 -11.00 2.02 -2.60
CA ILE A 122 -9.83 2.28 -3.45
C ILE A 122 -8.55 2.31 -2.59
N ALA A 123 -8.61 2.93 -1.42
CA ALA A 123 -7.49 3.00 -0.49
C ALA A 123 -7.07 1.59 -0.02
N ASP A 124 -8.03 0.75 0.39
CA ASP A 124 -7.75 -0.63 0.81
C ASP A 124 -7.20 -1.50 -0.33
N ALA A 125 -7.78 -1.38 -1.53
CA ALA A 125 -7.30 -2.09 -2.72
C ALA A 125 -5.88 -1.66 -3.12
N THR A 126 -5.56 -0.37 -2.99
CA THR A 126 -4.24 0.17 -3.28
C THR A 126 -3.24 -0.30 -2.24
N GLU A 127 -3.55 -0.20 -0.95
CA GLU A 127 -2.71 -0.65 0.16
C GLU A 127 -2.37 -2.14 0.03
N SER A 128 -3.37 -2.98 -0.24
CA SER A 128 -3.17 -4.41 -0.48
C SER A 128 -2.33 -4.67 -1.74
N SER A 129 -2.51 -3.88 -2.80
CA SER A 129 -1.77 -4.08 -4.05
C SER A 129 -0.32 -3.59 -3.98
N VAL A 130 -0.01 -2.61 -3.14
CA VAL A 130 1.37 -2.13 -2.90
C VAL A 130 2.25 -3.28 -2.43
N TRP A 131 1.76 -4.10 -1.53
CA TRP A 131 2.55 -5.20 -0.96
C TRP A 131 2.28 -6.53 -1.66
N ASP A 132 1.03 -6.98 -1.73
CA ASP A 132 0.66 -8.33 -2.18
C ASP A 132 0.08 -8.37 -3.60
N GLY A 133 0.22 -7.29 -4.36
CA GLY A 133 -0.25 -7.24 -5.73
C GLY A 133 0.44 -8.27 -6.62
N THR A 134 -0.34 -9.06 -7.37
CA THR A 134 0.14 -10.13 -8.26
C THR A 134 -0.05 -9.84 -9.74
N ALA A 135 -0.23 -8.59 -10.12
CA ALA A 135 -0.47 -8.13 -11.50
C ALA A 135 -1.72 -8.73 -12.19
N VAL A 136 -2.59 -9.42 -11.46
CA VAL A 136 -3.86 -9.95 -11.98
C VAL A 136 -4.90 -8.83 -12.24
N ALA A 137 -6.07 -9.18 -12.73
CA ALA A 137 -7.16 -8.22 -12.96
C ALA A 137 -7.51 -7.45 -11.67
N GLY A 138 -7.54 -6.12 -11.76
CA GLY A 138 -7.84 -5.24 -10.63
C GLY A 138 -6.68 -4.96 -9.66
N LYS A 139 -5.50 -5.54 -9.87
CA LYS A 139 -4.30 -5.31 -9.06
C LYS A 139 -3.10 -4.96 -9.94
N PHE A 140 -2.22 -4.10 -9.46
CA PHE A 140 -0.90 -3.90 -10.04
C PHE A 140 0.12 -4.85 -9.38
N ASN A 141 1.35 -4.89 -9.90
CA ASN A 141 2.41 -5.70 -9.31
C ASN A 141 2.93 -5.04 -8.04
N GLY A 142 2.91 -5.75 -6.93
CA GLY A 142 3.35 -5.27 -5.62
C GLY A 142 4.79 -5.66 -5.30
N PHE A 143 5.24 -5.27 -4.11
CA PHE A 143 6.59 -5.62 -3.64
C PHE A 143 6.74 -7.12 -3.35
N ASN A 144 5.78 -7.74 -2.65
CA ASN A 144 5.85 -9.13 -2.18
C ASN A 144 4.85 -10.08 -2.85
N GLY A 145 4.16 -9.65 -3.91
CA GLY A 145 3.16 -10.48 -4.58
C GLY A 145 3.65 -11.90 -4.89
N ALA A 146 2.85 -12.91 -4.59
CA ALA A 146 3.23 -14.32 -4.46
C ALA A 146 4.01 -14.95 -5.63
N ALA A 147 3.89 -14.45 -6.85
CA ALA A 147 4.60 -14.99 -8.01
C ALA A 147 5.38 -13.93 -8.80
N THR A 148 5.01 -12.67 -8.66
CA THR A 148 5.51 -11.57 -9.48
C THR A 148 6.05 -10.41 -8.66
N GLY A 149 6.06 -10.53 -7.32
CA GLY A 149 6.52 -9.48 -6.41
C GLY A 149 7.93 -9.02 -6.73
N LEU A 150 8.14 -7.71 -6.69
CA LEU A 150 9.40 -7.09 -7.07
C LEU A 150 10.59 -7.47 -6.17
N LEU A 151 10.33 -7.92 -4.94
CA LEU A 151 11.35 -8.35 -3.99
C LEU A 151 11.61 -9.86 -4.00
N LEU A 152 10.95 -10.60 -4.90
CA LEU A 152 11.18 -12.04 -5.01
C LEU A 152 12.51 -12.35 -5.71
N PRO A 153 13.24 -13.39 -5.28
CA PRO A 153 14.53 -13.77 -5.89
C PRO A 153 14.41 -14.19 -7.36
N GLY A 154 13.22 -14.61 -7.80
CA GLY A 154 12.92 -14.90 -9.20
C GLY A 154 12.70 -13.66 -10.07
N VAL A 155 12.48 -12.50 -9.49
CA VAL A 155 12.25 -11.23 -10.20
C VAL A 155 13.46 -10.31 -10.06
N ASP A 156 13.97 -10.13 -8.85
CA ASP A 156 15.19 -9.38 -8.57
C ASP A 156 16.13 -10.21 -7.67
N ALA A 157 17.08 -10.88 -8.28
CA ALA A 157 18.05 -11.72 -7.57
C ALA A 157 19.05 -10.92 -6.71
N THR A 158 19.06 -9.60 -6.82
CA THR A 158 19.95 -8.74 -6.01
C THR A 158 19.40 -8.45 -4.62
N VAL A 159 18.09 -8.63 -4.40
CA VAL A 159 17.47 -8.45 -3.08
C VAL A 159 17.99 -9.48 -2.10
N VAL A 160 18.45 -9.04 -0.94
CA VAL A 160 18.96 -9.92 0.11
C VAL A 160 17.77 -10.70 0.69
N GLN A 161 17.78 -12.01 0.51
CA GLN A 161 16.77 -12.90 1.06
C GLN A 161 17.26 -13.47 2.40
N ASP A 162 16.48 -13.27 3.45
CA ASP A 162 16.67 -13.91 4.74
C ASP A 162 15.49 -14.85 4.98
N ALA A 163 15.76 -16.08 5.39
CA ALA A 163 14.70 -17.05 5.62
C ALA A 163 14.25 -17.00 7.08
N ALA A 164 12.96 -16.72 7.29
CA ALA A 164 12.37 -16.87 8.62
C ALA A 164 12.50 -18.32 9.10
N THR A 165 12.86 -18.50 10.36
CA THR A 165 13.03 -19.85 10.93
C THR A 165 11.70 -20.59 11.07
N ALA A 166 10.60 -19.86 11.21
CA ALA A 166 9.23 -20.35 11.31
C ALA A 166 8.26 -19.17 11.17
N ALA A 167 6.96 -19.48 11.08
CA ALA A 167 5.92 -18.47 11.18
C ALA A 167 6.09 -17.58 12.42
N TYR A 168 5.87 -16.28 12.29
CA TYR A 168 6.11 -15.33 13.37
C TYR A 168 5.12 -15.52 14.53
N THR A 169 5.68 -15.55 15.73
CA THR A 169 4.97 -15.65 17.01
C THR A 169 5.60 -14.68 17.99
N ALA A 170 4.97 -14.45 19.15
CA ALA A 170 5.54 -13.64 20.20
C ALA A 170 6.89 -14.19 20.73
N ASP A 171 7.12 -15.50 20.62
CA ASP A 171 8.33 -16.13 21.15
C ASP A 171 9.55 -15.98 20.21
N ASN A 172 9.32 -15.92 18.89
CA ASN A 172 10.41 -15.94 17.90
C ASN A 172 10.61 -14.61 17.15
N ILE A 173 9.70 -13.65 17.27
CA ILE A 173 9.73 -12.40 16.49
C ILE A 173 11.00 -11.58 16.74
N ILE A 174 11.50 -11.53 17.98
CA ILE A 174 12.72 -10.78 18.30
C ILE A 174 13.92 -11.39 17.61
N ALA A 175 14.05 -12.72 17.62
CA ALA A 175 15.16 -13.41 16.96
C ALA A 175 15.11 -13.23 15.44
N ASN A 176 13.91 -13.29 14.84
CA ASN A 176 13.74 -13.03 13.40
C ASN A 176 14.07 -11.57 13.05
N LEU A 177 13.64 -10.60 13.86
CA LEU A 177 14.01 -9.19 13.65
C LEU A 177 15.52 -8.97 13.75
N GLN A 178 16.19 -9.60 14.71
CA GLN A 178 17.65 -9.53 14.85
C GLN A 178 18.34 -10.14 13.63
N ALA A 179 17.87 -11.28 13.13
CA ALA A 179 18.41 -11.90 11.92
C ALA A 179 18.24 -10.98 10.69
N ALA A 180 17.05 -10.41 10.51
CA ALA A 180 16.77 -9.48 9.43
C ALA A 180 17.65 -8.21 9.50
N VAL A 181 17.86 -7.65 10.71
CA VAL A 181 18.75 -6.50 10.91
C VAL A 181 20.21 -6.88 10.65
N ALA A 182 20.65 -8.07 11.07
CA ALA A 182 21.99 -8.55 10.80
C ALA A 182 22.27 -8.78 9.30
N ALA A 183 21.23 -9.05 8.52
CA ALA A 183 21.33 -9.21 7.07
C ALA A 183 21.42 -7.87 6.30
N ILE A 184 21.28 -6.72 6.97
CA ILE A 184 21.36 -5.40 6.32
C ILE A 184 22.75 -5.20 5.70
N PRO A 185 22.83 -4.85 4.39
CA PRO A 185 24.09 -4.53 3.75
C PRO A 185 24.81 -3.35 4.41
N VAL A 186 26.11 -3.46 4.58
CA VAL A 186 26.95 -2.42 5.22
C VAL A 186 26.80 -1.05 4.55
N ALA A 187 26.53 -1.01 3.25
CA ALA A 187 26.37 0.21 2.48
C ALA A 187 25.17 1.07 2.92
N VAL A 188 24.14 0.45 3.52
CA VAL A 188 22.92 1.14 3.97
C VAL A 188 22.79 1.18 5.48
N LEU A 189 23.67 0.50 6.19
CA LEU A 189 23.67 0.46 7.64
C LEU A 189 23.84 1.86 8.22
N GLY A 190 22.96 2.25 9.14
CA GLY A 190 23.01 3.56 9.80
C GLY A 190 22.45 4.73 9.00
N LYS A 191 21.83 4.51 7.84
CA LYS A 191 21.11 5.57 7.14
C LYS A 191 19.80 5.90 7.84
N GLU A 192 19.47 7.20 7.95
CA GLU A 192 18.32 7.69 8.72
C GLU A 192 16.96 7.32 8.14
N ASP A 193 16.87 7.10 6.82
CA ASP A 193 15.64 6.77 6.11
C ASP A 193 15.38 5.25 5.99
N LEU A 194 16.19 4.43 6.69
CA LEU A 194 16.00 2.98 6.75
C LEU A 194 14.85 2.65 7.71
N HIS A 195 13.89 1.89 7.19
CA HIS A 195 12.70 1.47 7.93
C HIS A 195 12.53 -0.05 7.88
N ILE A 196 11.95 -0.58 8.94
CA ILE A 196 11.51 -1.97 9.02
C ILE A 196 10.02 -2.00 8.74
N TYR A 197 9.63 -2.51 7.58
CA TYR A 197 8.23 -2.64 7.17
C TYR A 197 7.68 -3.98 7.64
N MET A 198 6.54 -3.95 8.30
CA MET A 198 5.87 -5.16 8.77
C MET A 198 4.35 -4.96 8.87
N ASN A 199 3.62 -6.07 8.90
CA ASN A 199 2.17 -6.05 9.12
C ASN A 199 1.81 -5.69 10.56
N GLN A 200 0.61 -5.13 10.78
CA GLN A 200 0.06 -4.83 12.10
C GLN A 200 0.05 -6.06 13.04
N ARG A 201 -0.21 -7.26 12.52
CA ARG A 201 -0.20 -8.49 13.31
C ARG A 201 1.22 -8.86 13.78
N THR A 202 2.19 -8.75 12.90
CA THR A 202 3.62 -8.98 13.23
C THR A 202 4.08 -7.98 14.29
N TYR A 203 3.65 -6.73 14.16
CA TYR A 203 3.93 -5.71 15.16
C TYR A 203 3.30 -6.02 16.53
N GLN A 204 2.08 -6.56 16.56
CA GLN A 204 1.47 -7.04 17.82
C GLN A 204 2.28 -8.16 18.48
N TYR A 205 2.84 -9.09 17.70
CA TYR A 205 3.75 -10.12 18.26
C TYR A 205 4.99 -9.50 18.87
N TYR A 206 5.57 -8.50 18.22
CA TYR A 206 6.71 -7.76 18.76
C TYR A 206 6.36 -7.09 20.10
N ILE A 207 5.25 -6.37 20.21
CA ILE A 207 4.81 -5.74 21.46
C ILE A 207 4.61 -6.80 22.56
N SER A 208 3.98 -7.93 22.25
CA SER A 208 3.75 -9.01 23.19
C SER A 208 5.07 -9.62 23.69
N ALA A 209 6.05 -9.80 22.79
CA ALA A 209 7.38 -10.30 23.15
C ALA A 209 8.11 -9.33 24.08
N VAL A 210 8.10 -8.03 23.77
CA VAL A 210 8.74 -6.99 24.61
C VAL A 210 8.07 -6.88 25.98
N SER A 211 6.74 -7.02 26.04
CA SER A 211 5.97 -7.06 27.27
C SER A 211 6.43 -8.21 28.19
N THR A 212 6.69 -9.39 27.63
CA THR A 212 7.17 -10.57 28.36
C THR A 212 8.58 -10.33 28.97
N LEU A 213 9.39 -9.51 28.30
CA LEU A 213 10.72 -9.12 28.81
C LEU A 213 10.69 -8.05 29.90
N GLY A 214 9.50 -7.57 30.29
CA GLY A 214 9.33 -6.59 31.38
C GLY A 214 9.46 -5.11 30.96
N TYR A 215 9.53 -4.82 29.69
CA TYR A 215 9.54 -3.43 29.18
C TYR A 215 8.11 -2.85 29.11
N VAL A 216 7.59 -2.45 30.28
CA VAL A 216 6.20 -1.96 30.43
C VAL A 216 5.90 -0.73 29.57
N ASN A 217 6.88 0.10 29.27
CA ASN A 217 6.69 1.30 28.46
C ASN A 217 6.34 0.99 26.99
N ALA A 218 6.78 -0.14 26.44
CA ALA A 218 6.40 -0.57 25.11
C ALA A 218 5.00 -1.18 25.05
N TYR A 219 4.46 -1.62 26.19
CA TYR A 219 3.13 -2.19 26.32
C TYR A 219 2.05 -1.11 26.53
N ASN A 220 2.34 -0.08 27.32
CA ASN A 220 1.44 1.05 27.59
C ASN A 220 1.80 2.23 26.69
N MET A 221 1.38 2.19 25.45
CA MET A 221 1.57 3.28 24.48
C MET A 221 0.57 4.41 24.71
N ASN A 222 0.83 5.27 25.67
CA ASN A 222 0.13 6.54 25.84
C ASN A 222 1.04 7.65 25.30
N GLY A 223 0.79 8.11 24.07
CA GLY A 223 1.49 9.23 23.47
C GLY A 223 2.16 8.94 22.11
N ASP A 224 2.90 9.90 21.57
CA ASP A 224 3.61 9.85 20.29
C ASP A 224 4.82 8.89 20.33
N TYR A 225 4.57 7.62 20.59
CA TYR A 225 5.63 6.62 20.55
C TYR A 225 5.91 6.19 19.12
N VAL A 226 7.10 6.52 18.64
CA VAL A 226 7.59 6.00 17.37
C VAL A 226 8.13 4.59 17.60
N PRO A 227 7.53 3.55 17.04
CA PRO A 227 8.03 2.19 17.20
C PRO A 227 9.42 2.05 16.58
N MET A 228 10.37 1.56 17.37
CA MET A 228 11.76 1.36 16.93
C MET A 228 12.27 0.00 17.39
N PHE A 229 13.15 -0.59 16.58
CA PHE A 229 13.89 -1.79 16.90
C PHE A 229 15.37 -1.59 16.55
N GLU A 230 16.28 -1.76 17.50
CA GLU A 230 17.74 -1.58 17.35
C GLU A 230 18.14 -0.25 16.67
N GLY A 231 17.37 0.82 16.93
CA GLY A 231 17.62 2.15 16.37
C GLY A 231 16.93 2.41 15.02
N TYR A 232 16.30 1.42 14.40
CA TYR A 232 15.54 1.57 13.16
C TYR A 232 14.05 1.77 13.42
N LYS A 233 13.43 2.65 12.65
CA LYS A 233 12.00 2.92 12.75
C LYS A 233 11.19 1.77 12.16
N ILE A 234 10.13 1.38 12.84
CA ILE A 234 9.19 0.38 12.35
C ILE A 234 8.05 1.09 11.61
N ALA A 235 7.86 0.76 10.36
CA ALA A 235 6.74 1.18 9.53
C ALA A 235 5.69 0.06 9.52
N VAL A 236 4.54 0.31 10.14
CA VAL A 236 3.45 -0.65 10.17
C VAL A 236 2.61 -0.48 8.92
N CYS A 237 2.59 -1.48 8.03
CA CYS A 237 1.89 -1.48 6.76
C CYS A 237 0.78 -2.52 6.77
N ASN A 238 -0.47 -2.06 6.67
CA ASN A 238 -1.63 -2.95 6.79
C ASN A 238 -1.80 -3.88 5.57
N GLY A 239 -1.28 -3.48 4.41
CA GLY A 239 -1.34 -4.26 3.18
C GLY A 239 -0.39 -5.45 3.11
N MET A 240 0.63 -5.53 3.98
CA MET A 240 1.58 -6.65 4.01
C MET A 240 0.96 -7.93 4.56
N THR A 241 1.41 -9.08 4.05
CA THR A 241 1.14 -10.38 4.68
C THR A 241 1.78 -10.48 6.07
N THR A 242 1.14 -11.25 6.95
CA THR A 242 1.78 -11.70 8.19
C THR A 242 2.95 -12.61 7.86
N ASN A 243 4.00 -12.71 8.52
CA ASN A 243 5.19 -13.52 8.26
C ASN A 243 6.11 -12.98 7.16
N GLU A 244 6.01 -11.69 6.88
CA GLU A 244 6.96 -11.00 6.03
C GLU A 244 7.48 -9.75 6.72
N ILE A 245 8.78 -9.52 6.62
CA ILE A 245 9.46 -8.31 7.05
C ILE A 245 10.31 -7.83 5.88
N VAL A 246 10.23 -6.54 5.60
CA VAL A 246 11.07 -5.89 4.60
C VAL A 246 11.84 -4.78 5.27
N ILE A 247 13.16 -4.73 5.04
CA ILE A 247 14.00 -3.62 5.50
C ILE A 247 14.52 -2.89 4.27
N ALA A 248 14.13 -1.65 4.13
CA ALA A 248 14.49 -0.81 3.00
C ALA A 248 14.51 0.67 3.38
N GLN A 249 15.28 1.43 2.61
CA GLN A 249 15.20 2.89 2.67
C GLN A 249 13.91 3.38 2.02
N LYS A 250 13.26 4.39 2.62
CA LYS A 250 12.10 5.06 2.02
C LYS A 250 12.42 5.57 0.61
N SER A 251 13.61 6.10 0.41
CA SER A 251 14.09 6.63 -0.87
C SER A 251 14.32 5.55 -1.94
N ASN A 252 14.32 4.27 -1.58
CA ASN A 252 14.54 3.13 -2.47
C ASN A 252 13.26 2.41 -2.89
N LEU A 253 12.13 2.78 -2.30
CA LEU A 253 10.81 2.24 -2.62
C LEU A 253 9.95 3.34 -3.26
N PHE A 254 9.53 3.11 -4.49
CA PHE A 254 8.81 4.10 -5.29
C PHE A 254 7.36 3.68 -5.51
N PHE A 255 6.46 4.65 -5.33
CA PHE A 255 5.07 4.53 -5.73
C PHE A 255 4.79 5.55 -6.85
N GLY A 256 4.30 5.07 -7.97
CA GLY A 256 3.98 5.89 -9.14
C GLY A 256 2.50 6.03 -9.37
N THR A 257 2.06 7.25 -9.61
CA THR A 257 0.67 7.57 -9.96
C THR A 257 0.64 8.61 -11.07
N ASP A 258 -0.51 8.80 -11.69
CA ASP A 258 -0.79 9.97 -12.52
C ASP A 258 -1.02 11.22 -11.63
N LEU A 259 -1.62 12.25 -12.11
CA LEU A 259 -1.96 13.41 -11.29
C LEU A 259 -2.84 12.99 -10.09
N LEU A 260 -2.47 13.40 -8.89
CA LEU A 260 -3.27 13.14 -7.67
C LEU A 260 -4.70 13.66 -7.79
N SER A 261 -4.90 14.77 -8.49
CA SER A 261 -6.23 15.32 -8.76
C SER A 261 -7.10 14.40 -9.64
N ASP A 262 -6.50 13.64 -10.54
CA ASP A 262 -7.23 12.71 -11.42
C ASP A 262 -7.49 11.37 -10.71
N ALA A 263 -6.58 10.96 -9.81
CA ALA A 263 -6.72 9.75 -9.01
C ALA A 263 -7.86 9.81 -7.98
N THR A 264 -8.29 11.02 -7.61
CA THR A 264 -9.38 11.23 -6.65
C THR A 264 -10.73 11.52 -7.30
N ARG A 265 -10.79 11.55 -8.63
CA ARG A 265 -12.03 11.88 -9.34
C ARG A 265 -12.99 10.70 -9.37
N ILE A 266 -13.98 10.76 -8.52
CA ILE A 266 -15.14 9.87 -8.52
C ILE A 266 -16.29 10.60 -9.17
N THR A 267 -16.91 9.99 -10.18
CA THR A 267 -18.05 10.58 -10.88
C THR A 267 -19.28 9.73 -10.64
N LEU A 268 -20.32 10.35 -10.10
CA LEU A 268 -21.63 9.77 -9.94
C LEU A 268 -22.55 10.28 -11.06
N MET A 269 -23.19 9.38 -11.78
CA MET A 269 -24.07 9.68 -12.90
C MET A 269 -25.46 9.08 -12.65
N ASP A 270 -26.50 9.93 -12.76
CA ASP A 270 -27.87 9.48 -12.80
C ASP A 270 -28.22 9.05 -14.23
N MET A 271 -28.63 7.80 -14.41
CA MET A 271 -28.95 7.23 -15.71
C MET A 271 -30.37 7.57 -16.19
N ALA A 272 -31.22 8.09 -15.33
CA ALA A 272 -32.61 8.43 -15.69
C ALA A 272 -32.69 9.40 -16.90
N ALA A 273 -31.78 10.34 -17.01
CA ALA A 273 -31.71 11.29 -18.11
C ALA A 273 -31.08 10.72 -19.40
N LEU A 274 -30.35 9.59 -19.32
CA LEU A 274 -29.60 9.02 -20.43
C LEU A 274 -30.31 7.83 -21.08
N ASP A 275 -30.78 6.88 -20.29
CA ASP A 275 -31.41 5.63 -20.75
C ASP A 275 -32.81 5.39 -20.13
N GLY A 276 -33.29 6.30 -19.31
CA GLY A 276 -34.59 6.20 -18.64
C GLY A 276 -34.64 5.14 -17.51
N SER A 277 -33.49 4.58 -17.10
CA SER A 277 -33.43 3.64 -16.00
C SER A 277 -33.30 4.34 -14.65
N ASP A 278 -33.81 3.72 -13.59
CA ASP A 278 -33.67 4.20 -12.21
C ASP A 278 -32.32 3.83 -11.58
N ASN A 279 -31.29 3.68 -12.41
CA ASN A 279 -29.95 3.30 -11.98
C ASN A 279 -29.05 4.53 -11.81
N MET A 280 -28.20 4.48 -10.81
CA MET A 280 -27.06 5.39 -10.61
C MET A 280 -25.78 4.65 -10.90
N ARG A 281 -24.91 5.22 -11.72
CA ARG A 281 -23.59 4.67 -12.02
C ARG A 281 -22.50 5.50 -11.40
N MET A 282 -21.60 4.83 -10.70
CA MET A 282 -20.40 5.43 -10.16
C MET A 282 -19.19 4.91 -10.91
N VAL A 283 -18.34 5.83 -11.33
CA VAL A 283 -17.11 5.53 -12.06
C VAL A 283 -15.95 6.25 -11.39
N ALA A 284 -14.96 5.49 -10.95
CA ALA A 284 -13.67 5.99 -10.53
C ALA A 284 -12.57 5.39 -11.41
N ARG A 285 -11.60 6.19 -11.79
CA ARG A 285 -10.45 5.76 -12.59
C ARG A 285 -9.18 6.32 -11.98
N TYR A 286 -8.19 5.47 -11.78
CA TYR A 286 -6.90 5.85 -11.24
C TYR A 286 -5.79 4.98 -11.83
N SER A 287 -4.57 5.42 -11.67
CA SER A 287 -3.39 4.63 -12.05
C SER A 287 -2.45 4.53 -10.85
N ALA A 288 -1.94 3.34 -10.62
CA ALA A 288 -1.01 3.09 -9.53
C ALA A 288 -0.02 1.99 -9.92
N GLY A 289 1.18 2.09 -9.38
CA GLY A 289 2.22 1.09 -9.57
C GLY A 289 3.36 1.32 -8.58
N VAL A 290 4.15 0.29 -8.34
CA VAL A 290 5.32 0.37 -7.46
C VAL A 290 6.56 -0.11 -8.19
N GLN A 291 7.73 0.35 -7.75
CA GLN A 291 9.03 -0.11 -8.23
C GLN A 291 10.10 0.08 -7.15
N THR A 292 11.11 -0.76 -7.19
CA THR A 292 12.31 -0.65 -6.34
C THR A 292 13.43 0.04 -7.11
N GLY A 293 14.27 0.81 -6.44
CA GLY A 293 15.51 1.34 -7.02
C GLY A 293 16.59 0.27 -7.07
N THR A 294 17.37 0.14 -6.01
CA THR A 294 18.48 -0.82 -5.90
C THR A 294 18.03 -2.00 -5.04
N GLY A 295 17.92 -3.20 -5.65
CA GLY A 295 17.54 -4.40 -4.91
C GLY A 295 18.57 -4.83 -3.87
N ALA A 296 19.87 -4.64 -4.16
CA ALA A 296 20.97 -5.02 -3.26
C ALA A 296 20.94 -4.30 -1.89
N ASP A 297 20.20 -3.19 -1.79
CA ASP A 297 20.05 -2.41 -0.56
C ASP A 297 18.77 -2.76 0.23
N ILE A 298 18.07 -3.81 -0.18
CA ILE A 298 16.79 -4.24 0.41
C ILE A 298 16.98 -5.64 1.01
N VAL A 299 16.47 -5.83 2.22
CA VAL A 299 16.37 -7.15 2.86
C VAL A 299 14.92 -7.56 2.91
N ARG A 300 14.63 -8.78 2.48
CA ARG A 300 13.32 -9.41 2.61
C ARG A 300 13.45 -10.69 3.44
N GLN A 301 12.69 -10.79 4.51
CA GLN A 301 12.54 -11.99 5.31
C GLN A 301 11.12 -12.56 5.14
N SER A 302 11.02 -13.84 4.84
CA SER A 302 9.73 -14.51 4.62
C SER A 302 9.78 -16.01 4.97
#